data_3e1141fea8fb64755f51dcc31c9ed1ae
#
_entry.id   3e1141fea8fb64755f51dcc31c9ed1ae
#
_cell.length_a   1.000
_cell.length_b   1.000
_cell.length_c   1.000
_cell.angle_alpha   90.00
_cell.angle_beta   90.00
_cell.angle_gamma   90.00
#
_symmetry.space_group_name_H-M   'P 1'
#
loop_
_entity.id
_entity.type
_entity.pdbx_description
1 polymer ?
#
loop_
_entity_poly.entity_id
_entity_poly.type
_entity_poly.pdbx_seq_one_letter_code
_entity_poly.pdbx_strand_id
1 'polypeptide(L)'
;YMTIGIALLQSTAFAFLFHNGGGGFGSGPSSGTQLDLLPNFTAPRVALVVLTLTAGTALLMWMGELISQKGIGNGMSLIIFASVVSSLPNQGALVRTDAGMGGLLGVIVLFSALLVGIVFVEQGQRRIPVQFAKRVVGRKQYGGQNTYIPLKVNQSGVIPIIFASSVLYLPQLLVSVLPSDSDPANKTWGESIQSWIDTNLVVSDSPFYLLFFGLLIVGFSYFYTAITFDPVKQADNIRKQGGFIPGIRPG
;
A
#
# COMPACT_ATOMS: atom_id res chain seq x y z
N TYR A 1 4.03 3.76 18.39
CA TYR A 1 3.26 4.92 18.93
C TYR A 1 2.63 5.74 17.80
N MET A 2 3.39 6.03 16.73
CA MET A 2 2.90 6.84 15.60
C MET A 2 1.72 6.16 14.88
N THR A 3 1.73 4.85 14.74
CA THR A 3 0.66 4.06 14.14
C THR A 3 -0.67 4.21 14.89
N ILE A 4 -0.62 4.16 16.23
CA ILE A 4 -1.80 4.35 17.07
C ILE A 4 -2.34 5.78 16.96
N GLY A 5 -1.44 6.78 16.90
CA GLY A 5 -1.84 8.17 16.69
C GLY A 5 -2.58 8.39 15.37
N ILE A 6 -2.04 7.82 14.28
CA ILE A 6 -2.70 7.88 12.95
C ILE A 6 -4.01 7.09 12.97
N ALA A 7 -4.05 5.92 13.63
CA ALA A 7 -5.27 5.12 13.75
C ALA A 7 -6.38 5.87 14.50
N LEU A 8 -6.06 6.59 15.58
CA LEU A 8 -7.01 7.44 16.30
C LEU A 8 -7.56 8.56 15.42
N LEU A 9 -6.68 9.26 14.70
CA LEU A 9 -7.08 10.33 13.80
C LEU A 9 -8.00 9.79 12.70
N GLN A 10 -7.63 8.68 12.08
CA GLN A 10 -8.40 8.06 11.00
C GLN A 10 -9.73 7.49 11.50
N SER A 11 -9.75 6.86 12.69
CA SER A 11 -10.99 6.36 13.31
C SER A 11 -11.96 7.48 13.63
N THR A 12 -11.46 8.63 14.06
CA THR A 12 -12.29 9.82 14.31
C THR A 12 -12.89 10.31 12.99
N ALA A 13 -12.11 10.42 11.93
CA ALA A 13 -12.61 10.80 10.61
C ALA A 13 -13.68 9.83 10.09
N PHE A 14 -13.50 8.52 10.28
CA PHE A 14 -14.52 7.52 9.93
C PHE A 14 -15.80 7.67 10.74
N ALA A 15 -15.73 8.00 12.04
CA ALA A 15 -16.91 8.24 12.86
C ALA A 15 -17.74 9.42 12.34
N PHE A 16 -17.09 10.50 11.89
CA PHE A 16 -17.76 11.62 11.22
C PHE A 16 -18.34 11.23 9.86
N LEU A 17 -17.61 10.43 9.08
CA LEU A 17 -18.07 9.93 7.79
C LEU A 17 -19.38 9.10 7.95
N PHE A 18 -19.45 8.26 8.97
CA PHE A 18 -20.64 7.44 9.26
C PHE A 18 -21.84 8.28 9.71
N HIS A 19 -21.60 9.41 10.35
CA HIS A 19 -22.65 10.35 10.75
C HIS A 19 -23.17 11.16 9.56
N ASN A 20 -22.27 11.65 8.70
CA ASN A 20 -22.62 12.47 7.53
C ASN A 20 -23.21 11.65 6.35
N GLY A 21 -23.66 10.42 6.58
CA GLY A 21 -24.31 9.59 5.57
C GLY A 21 -23.37 8.79 4.69
N GLY A 22 -22.13 8.51 5.20
CA GLY A 22 -21.22 7.51 4.65
C GLY A 22 -21.03 7.55 3.14
N GLY A 23 -20.52 8.64 2.61
CA GLY A 23 -20.24 8.75 1.18
C GLY A 23 -19.46 7.54 0.66
N GLY A 24 -20.12 6.63 0.00
CA GLY A 24 -19.52 5.53 -0.76
C GLY A 24 -19.57 4.13 -0.15
N PHE A 25 -19.78 3.94 1.14
CA PHE A 25 -19.78 2.58 1.73
C PHE A 25 -21.15 1.87 1.72
N GLY A 26 -22.23 2.57 1.41
CA GLY A 26 -23.61 2.04 1.42
C GLY A 26 -24.49 2.45 0.25
N SER A 27 -24.00 3.27 -0.65
CA SER A 27 -24.75 3.66 -1.84
C SER A 27 -24.54 2.66 -2.98
N GLY A 28 -25.30 1.57 -2.93
CA GLY A 28 -25.62 0.86 -4.16
C GLY A 28 -26.38 1.82 -5.10
N PRO A 29 -26.34 1.65 -6.44
CA PRO A 29 -26.89 2.58 -7.43
C PRO A 29 -28.41 2.76 -7.38
N SER A 30 -29.11 2.34 -6.35
CA SER A 30 -30.57 2.29 -6.29
C SER A 30 -31.23 2.84 -5.02
N SER A 31 -30.53 3.44 -4.07
CA SER A 31 -31.23 4.01 -2.89
C SER A 31 -30.68 5.39 -2.54
N GLY A 32 -31.43 6.42 -2.93
CA GLY A 32 -31.27 7.80 -2.46
C GLY A 32 -31.61 8.00 -0.98
N THR A 33 -31.40 6.99 -0.15
CA THR A 33 -31.55 7.06 1.29
C THR A 33 -30.15 7.08 1.90
N GLN A 34 -29.72 8.23 2.35
CA GLN A 34 -28.55 8.37 3.22
C GLN A 34 -28.84 7.55 4.48
N LEU A 35 -28.23 6.37 4.58
CA LEU A 35 -28.30 5.55 5.78
C LEU A 35 -27.42 6.23 6.84
N ASP A 36 -28.06 6.93 7.77
CA ASP A 36 -27.38 7.40 8.97
C ASP A 36 -27.03 6.18 9.83
N LEU A 37 -25.75 5.75 9.72
CA LEU A 37 -25.24 4.60 10.47
C LEU A 37 -25.07 4.91 11.96
N LEU A 38 -25.10 6.19 12.34
CA LEU A 38 -25.00 6.67 13.71
C LEU A 38 -26.16 7.63 14.04
N PRO A 39 -27.41 7.14 14.18
CA PRO A 39 -28.60 7.98 14.35
C PRO A 39 -28.59 8.85 15.62
N ASN A 40 -27.67 8.62 16.55
CA ASN A 40 -27.48 9.45 17.74
C ASN A 40 -25.99 9.78 17.90
N PHE A 41 -25.55 10.89 17.33
CA PHE A 41 -24.17 11.38 17.43
C PHE A 41 -23.91 11.96 18.82
N THR A 42 -23.71 11.06 19.80
CA THR A 42 -23.42 11.43 21.18
C THR A 42 -21.95 11.16 21.48
N ALA A 43 -21.29 12.05 22.20
CA ALA A 43 -19.86 11.94 22.54
C ALA A 43 -19.42 10.55 23.04
N PRO A 44 -20.16 9.85 23.93
CA PRO A 44 -19.74 8.51 24.35
C PRO A 44 -19.84 7.45 23.25
N ARG A 45 -20.78 7.58 22.29
CA ARG A 45 -20.88 6.64 21.17
C ARG A 45 -19.75 6.84 20.17
N VAL A 46 -19.44 8.09 19.84
CA VAL A 46 -18.28 8.42 18.99
C VAL A 46 -17.00 7.90 19.62
N ALA A 47 -16.80 8.13 20.92
CA ALA A 47 -15.64 7.61 21.64
C ALA A 47 -15.57 6.07 21.60
N LEU A 48 -16.70 5.38 21.72
CA LEU A 48 -16.77 3.93 21.63
C LEU A 48 -16.41 3.44 20.22
N VAL A 49 -16.92 4.07 19.16
CA VAL A 49 -16.60 3.72 17.78
C VAL A 49 -15.11 3.94 17.50
N VAL A 50 -14.56 5.09 17.90
CA VAL A 50 -13.14 5.41 17.74
C VAL A 50 -12.27 4.40 18.49
N LEU A 51 -12.64 4.04 19.71
CA LEU A 51 -11.89 3.09 20.52
C LEU A 51 -11.94 1.68 19.92
N THR A 52 -13.10 1.23 19.44
CA THR A 52 -13.22 -0.10 18.81
C THR A 52 -12.44 -0.19 17.50
N LEU A 53 -12.49 0.82 16.64
CA LEU A 53 -11.73 0.87 15.40
C LEU A 53 -10.22 0.90 15.69
N THR A 54 -9.78 1.71 16.66
CA THR A 54 -8.38 1.79 17.07
C THR A 54 -7.89 0.47 17.68
N ALA A 55 -8.73 -0.17 18.51
CA ALA A 55 -8.42 -1.49 19.06
C ALA A 55 -8.29 -2.56 17.96
N GLY A 56 -9.17 -2.51 16.94
CA GLY A 56 -9.08 -3.38 15.76
C GLY A 56 -7.78 -3.21 14.99
N THR A 57 -7.37 -1.97 14.72
CA THR A 57 -6.09 -1.69 14.04
C THR A 57 -4.88 -2.13 14.88
N ALA A 58 -4.92 -1.92 16.20
CA ALA A 58 -3.87 -2.37 17.11
C ALA A 58 -3.76 -3.91 17.14
N LEU A 59 -4.90 -4.61 17.11
CA LEU A 59 -4.94 -6.07 17.04
C LEU A 59 -4.37 -6.59 15.73
N LEU A 60 -4.71 -5.97 14.60
CA LEU A 60 -4.15 -6.34 13.30
C LEU A 60 -2.63 -6.09 13.25
N MET A 61 -2.15 -4.98 13.82
CA MET A 61 -0.73 -4.68 13.93
C MET A 61 -0.02 -5.76 14.78
N TRP A 62 -0.57 -6.12 15.91
CA TRP A 62 0.00 -7.17 16.76
C TRP A 62 0.03 -8.54 16.07
N MET A 63 -1.07 -8.91 15.37
CA MET A 63 -1.09 -10.14 14.57
C MET A 63 -0.04 -10.11 13.46
N GLY A 64 0.11 -8.98 12.75
CA GLY A 64 1.13 -8.82 11.71
C GLY A 64 2.55 -8.97 12.23
N GLU A 65 2.82 -8.42 13.41
CA GLU A 65 4.11 -8.58 14.08
C GLU A 65 4.36 -10.03 14.52
N LEU A 66 3.36 -10.69 15.08
CA LEU A 66 3.44 -12.09 15.49
C LEU A 66 3.74 -13.00 14.29
N ILE A 67 3.07 -12.77 13.15
CA ILE A 67 3.32 -13.51 11.91
C ILE A 67 4.74 -13.26 11.40
N SER A 68 5.23 -12.02 11.47
CA SER A 68 6.60 -11.68 11.05
C SER A 68 7.67 -12.32 11.94
N GLN A 69 7.39 -12.47 13.24
CA GLN A 69 8.34 -13.06 14.19
C GLN A 69 8.36 -14.60 14.16
N LYS A 70 7.20 -15.22 13.99
CA LYS A 70 7.04 -16.69 14.10
C LYS A 70 6.63 -17.37 12.80
N GLY A 71 6.23 -16.60 11.79
CA GLY A 71 5.75 -17.09 10.51
C GLY A 71 6.76 -16.92 9.38
N ILE A 72 6.26 -16.86 8.15
CA ILE A 72 7.05 -16.75 6.92
C ILE A 72 6.85 -15.37 6.31
N GLY A 73 7.94 -14.64 6.10
CA GLY A 73 7.94 -13.35 5.39
C GLY A 73 7.41 -12.18 6.22
N ASN A 74 6.87 -11.16 5.53
CA ASN A 74 6.33 -9.97 6.17
C ASN A 74 4.84 -10.18 6.53
N GLY A 75 4.51 -10.19 7.84
CA GLY A 75 3.17 -10.45 8.34
C GLY A 75 2.13 -9.44 7.87
N MET A 76 2.50 -8.16 7.73
CA MET A 76 1.57 -7.14 7.22
C MET A 76 1.19 -7.40 5.76
N SER A 77 2.16 -7.79 4.93
CA SER A 77 1.91 -8.16 3.54
C SER A 77 0.98 -9.38 3.43
N LEU A 78 1.12 -10.36 4.33
CA LEU A 78 0.24 -11.52 4.36
C LEU A 78 -1.20 -11.17 4.78
N ILE A 79 -1.38 -10.26 5.74
CA ILE A 79 -2.71 -9.79 6.14
C ILE A 79 -3.40 -9.04 4.98
N ILE A 80 -2.66 -8.16 4.28
CA ILE A 80 -3.18 -7.45 3.11
C ILE A 80 -3.54 -8.45 2.00
N PHE A 81 -2.67 -9.42 1.72
CA PHE A 81 -2.93 -10.49 0.76
C PHE A 81 -4.20 -11.27 1.11
N ALA A 82 -4.35 -11.68 2.37
CA ALA A 82 -5.53 -12.42 2.84
C ALA A 82 -6.82 -11.59 2.66
N SER A 83 -6.77 -10.29 2.94
CA SER A 83 -7.93 -9.40 2.77
C SER A 83 -8.32 -9.24 1.30
N VAL A 84 -7.34 -9.10 0.40
CA VAL A 84 -7.58 -9.02 -1.04
C VAL A 84 -8.17 -10.33 -1.57
N VAL A 85 -7.58 -11.47 -1.22
CA VAL A 85 -8.07 -12.78 -1.65
C VAL A 85 -9.49 -13.05 -1.12
N SER A 86 -9.78 -12.64 0.11
CA SER A 86 -11.13 -12.78 0.69
C SER A 86 -12.19 -11.98 -0.08
N SER A 87 -11.83 -10.89 -0.73
CA SER A 87 -12.77 -10.08 -1.52
C SER A 87 -13.03 -10.62 -2.93
N LEU A 88 -12.13 -11.45 -3.48
CA LEU A 88 -12.21 -11.97 -4.86
C LEU A 88 -13.50 -12.74 -5.17
N PRO A 89 -14.02 -13.63 -4.29
CA PRO A 89 -15.26 -14.37 -4.60
C PRO A 89 -16.46 -13.45 -4.77
N ASN A 90 -16.56 -12.40 -3.94
CA ASN A 90 -17.65 -11.44 -4.02
C ASN A 90 -17.55 -10.58 -5.30
N GLN A 91 -16.35 -10.11 -5.63
CA GLN A 91 -16.08 -9.37 -6.87
C GLN A 91 -16.37 -10.23 -8.11
N GLY A 92 -15.98 -11.51 -8.08
CA GLY A 92 -16.29 -12.45 -9.16
C GLY A 92 -17.78 -12.68 -9.35
N ALA A 93 -18.56 -12.73 -8.27
CA ALA A 93 -20.01 -12.84 -8.33
C ALA A 93 -20.63 -11.58 -8.99
N LEU A 94 -20.17 -10.37 -8.66
CA LEU A 94 -20.60 -9.12 -9.28
C LEU A 94 -20.30 -9.10 -10.78
N VAL A 95 -19.07 -9.43 -11.18
CA VAL A 95 -18.71 -9.49 -12.62
C VAL A 95 -19.57 -10.50 -13.37
N ARG A 96 -19.90 -11.63 -12.75
CA ARG A 96 -20.80 -12.64 -13.36
C ARG A 96 -22.21 -12.12 -13.55
N THR A 97 -22.73 -11.31 -12.64
CA THR A 97 -24.08 -10.73 -12.77
C THR A 97 -24.12 -9.64 -13.83
N ASP A 98 -23.07 -8.81 -13.96
CA ASP A 98 -23.03 -7.67 -14.85
C ASP A 98 -22.63 -8.05 -16.29
N ALA A 99 -21.59 -8.86 -16.45
CA ALA A 99 -21.00 -9.21 -17.75
C ALA A 99 -21.20 -10.68 -18.18
N GLY A 100 -21.93 -11.46 -17.37
CA GLY A 100 -22.19 -12.88 -17.63
C GLY A 100 -20.95 -13.76 -17.49
N MET A 101 -21.08 -15.03 -17.90
CA MET A 101 -20.00 -16.02 -17.78
C MET A 101 -18.80 -15.69 -18.69
N GLY A 102 -19.04 -15.10 -19.87
CA GLY A 102 -17.97 -14.70 -20.78
C GLY A 102 -17.10 -13.58 -20.20
N GLY A 103 -17.71 -12.58 -19.57
CA GLY A 103 -17.00 -11.51 -18.89
C GLY A 103 -16.17 -12.03 -17.71
N LEU A 104 -16.71 -12.93 -16.91
CA LEU A 104 -16.00 -13.56 -15.81
C LEU A 104 -14.76 -14.32 -16.28
N LEU A 105 -14.87 -15.12 -17.34
CA LEU A 105 -13.73 -15.83 -17.94
C LEU A 105 -12.68 -14.87 -18.46
N GLY A 106 -13.09 -13.78 -19.13
CA GLY A 106 -12.18 -12.73 -19.61
C GLY A 106 -11.37 -12.10 -18.47
N VAL A 107 -12.05 -11.74 -17.38
CA VAL A 107 -11.39 -11.17 -16.18
C VAL A 107 -10.42 -12.16 -15.53
N ILE A 108 -10.79 -13.44 -15.42
CA ILE A 108 -9.90 -14.48 -14.85
C ILE A 108 -8.64 -14.64 -15.71
N VAL A 109 -8.77 -14.69 -17.03
CA VAL A 109 -7.62 -14.82 -17.94
C VAL A 109 -6.72 -13.59 -17.85
N LEU A 110 -7.29 -12.38 -17.88
CA LEU A 110 -6.56 -11.14 -17.74
C LEU A 110 -5.82 -11.07 -16.40
N PHE A 111 -6.49 -11.40 -15.31
CA PHE A 111 -5.92 -11.40 -13.97
C PHE A 111 -4.78 -12.40 -13.83
N SER A 112 -4.95 -13.60 -14.40
CA SER A 112 -3.90 -14.63 -14.41
C SER A 112 -2.69 -14.18 -15.22
N ALA A 113 -2.89 -13.55 -16.38
CA ALA A 113 -1.81 -13.01 -17.19
C ALA A 113 -1.04 -11.89 -16.46
N LEU A 114 -1.74 -10.99 -15.78
CA LEU A 114 -1.15 -9.95 -14.95
C LEU A 114 -0.34 -10.55 -13.79
N LEU A 115 -0.87 -11.56 -13.09
CA LEU A 115 -0.15 -12.26 -12.02
C LEU A 115 1.17 -12.85 -12.51
N VAL A 116 1.15 -13.55 -13.64
CA VAL A 116 2.38 -14.13 -14.24
C VAL A 116 3.38 -13.01 -14.59
N GLY A 117 2.90 -11.90 -15.16
CA GLY A 117 3.75 -10.75 -15.48
C GLY A 117 4.40 -10.13 -14.23
N ILE A 118 3.63 -9.94 -13.17
CA ILE A 118 4.13 -9.40 -11.90
C ILE A 118 5.16 -10.32 -11.28
N VAL A 119 4.90 -11.63 -11.23
CA VAL A 119 5.84 -12.62 -10.69
C VAL A 119 7.15 -12.60 -11.48
N PHE A 120 7.08 -12.53 -12.82
CA PHE A 120 8.26 -12.47 -13.67
C PHE A 120 9.12 -11.22 -13.38
N VAL A 121 8.51 -10.05 -13.22
CA VAL A 121 9.22 -8.81 -12.89
C VAL A 121 9.79 -8.86 -11.46
N GLU A 122 9.04 -9.39 -10.49
CA GLU A 122 9.45 -9.45 -9.08
C GLU A 122 10.62 -10.43 -8.86
N GLN A 123 10.68 -11.52 -9.65
CA GLN A 123 11.80 -12.46 -9.64
C GLN A 123 13.02 -11.94 -10.42
N GLY A 124 12.83 -10.90 -11.22
CA GLY A 124 13.90 -10.29 -12.01
C GLY A 124 15.02 -9.75 -11.11
N GLN A 125 16.25 -10.23 -11.31
CA GLN A 125 17.42 -9.76 -10.55
C GLN A 125 18.64 -9.59 -11.45
N ARG A 126 19.36 -8.49 -11.24
CA ARG A 126 20.68 -8.30 -11.83
C ARG A 126 21.73 -8.89 -10.90
N ARG A 127 22.49 -9.87 -11.39
CA ARG A 127 23.54 -10.54 -10.63
C ARG A 127 24.87 -9.85 -10.89
N ILE A 128 25.45 -9.23 -9.86
CA ILE A 128 26.79 -8.63 -9.95
C ILE A 128 27.79 -9.66 -9.40
N PRO A 129 28.76 -10.14 -10.20
CA PRO A 129 29.74 -11.11 -9.74
C PRO A 129 30.69 -10.45 -8.73
N VAL A 130 30.93 -11.12 -7.61
CA VAL A 130 31.90 -10.73 -6.60
C VAL A 130 32.89 -11.87 -6.42
N GLN A 131 34.17 -11.56 -6.48
CA GLN A 131 35.24 -12.50 -6.26
C GLN A 131 35.86 -12.27 -4.88
N PHE A 132 36.07 -13.35 -4.17
CA PHE A 132 36.80 -13.33 -2.91
C PHE A 132 38.23 -13.80 -3.11
N ALA A 133 39.19 -13.17 -2.44
CA ALA A 133 40.59 -13.55 -2.52
C ALA A 133 40.79 -15.00 -2.05
N LYS A 134 41.43 -15.80 -2.87
CA LYS A 134 41.83 -17.18 -2.50
C LYS A 134 43.02 -17.12 -1.57
N ARG A 135 42.90 -17.74 -0.39
CA ARG A 135 44.02 -17.89 0.52
C ARG A 135 44.56 -19.30 0.44
N VAL A 136 45.83 -19.42 0.05
CA VAL A 136 46.55 -20.70 0.00
C VAL A 136 47.36 -20.82 1.30
N VAL A 137 47.07 -21.84 2.10
CA VAL A 137 47.87 -22.17 3.31
C VAL A 137 48.41 -23.58 3.14
N GLY A 138 49.71 -23.68 2.77
CA GLY A 138 50.34 -24.93 2.45
C GLY A 138 49.75 -25.58 1.18
N ARG A 139 49.37 -26.86 1.26
CA ARG A 139 48.74 -27.61 0.15
C ARG A 139 47.22 -27.43 0.03
N LYS A 140 46.59 -26.73 0.99
CA LYS A 140 45.12 -26.56 1.01
C LYS A 140 44.75 -25.14 0.57
N GLN A 141 43.84 -25.06 -0.41
CA GLN A 141 43.22 -23.82 -0.85
C GLN A 141 41.97 -23.57 -0.02
N TYR A 142 41.93 -22.45 0.70
CA TYR A 142 40.77 -21.97 1.44
C TYR A 142 40.19 -20.74 0.75
N GLY A 143 38.86 -20.71 0.57
CA GLY A 143 38.15 -19.58 -0.03
C GLY A 143 38.09 -19.65 -1.56
N GLY A 144 37.58 -18.61 -2.16
CA GLY A 144 37.50 -18.47 -3.61
C GLY A 144 36.20 -18.96 -4.23
N GLN A 145 35.11 -19.04 -3.46
CA GLN A 145 33.79 -19.16 -4.06
C GLN A 145 33.41 -17.82 -4.71
N ASN A 146 33.16 -17.87 -6.02
CA ASN A 146 32.58 -16.75 -6.71
C ASN A 146 31.11 -16.65 -6.27
N THR A 147 30.75 -15.54 -5.67
CA THR A 147 29.37 -15.25 -5.31
C THR A 147 28.87 -14.07 -6.12
N TYR A 148 27.59 -13.80 -6.06
CA TYR A 148 27.00 -12.64 -6.73
C TYR A 148 26.09 -11.87 -5.78
N ILE A 149 25.99 -10.56 -5.99
CA ILE A 149 25.04 -9.70 -5.31
C ILE A 149 23.77 -9.70 -6.13
N PRO A 150 22.64 -10.20 -5.62
CA PRO A 150 21.37 -10.11 -6.32
C PRO A 150 20.76 -8.72 -6.11
N LEU A 151 20.72 -7.90 -7.17
CA LEU A 151 19.98 -6.65 -7.18
C LEU A 151 18.61 -6.90 -7.81
N LYS A 152 17.55 -6.86 -7.04
CA LYS A 152 16.19 -6.98 -7.56
C LYS A 152 15.84 -5.77 -8.43
N VAL A 153 15.09 -5.98 -9.50
CA VAL A 153 14.58 -4.92 -10.37
C VAL A 153 13.61 -4.03 -9.58
N ASN A 154 12.72 -4.66 -8.80
CA ASN A 154 11.83 -3.95 -7.88
C ASN A 154 12.30 -4.18 -6.43
N GLN A 155 13.08 -3.25 -5.90
CA GLN A 155 13.57 -3.29 -4.51
C GLN A 155 12.49 -2.84 -3.51
N SER A 156 11.59 -1.97 -3.94
CA SER A 156 10.58 -1.36 -3.08
C SER A 156 9.34 -2.25 -2.87
N GLY A 157 9.11 -3.23 -3.75
CA GLY A 157 7.96 -4.13 -3.66
C GLY A 157 6.62 -3.40 -3.78
N VAL A 158 5.66 -3.78 -2.95
CA VAL A 158 4.29 -3.25 -2.93
C VAL A 158 4.14 -2.01 -2.02
N ILE A 159 5.11 -1.73 -1.18
CA ILE A 159 5.02 -0.69 -0.14
C ILE A 159 4.72 0.71 -0.70
N PRO A 160 5.32 1.18 -1.81
CA PRO A 160 5.02 2.49 -2.38
C PRO A 160 3.56 2.70 -2.76
N ILE A 161 2.90 1.66 -3.26
CA ILE A 161 1.48 1.72 -3.65
C ILE A 161 0.60 1.90 -2.40
N ILE A 162 0.94 1.21 -1.31
CA ILE A 162 0.22 1.31 -0.03
C ILE A 162 0.35 2.73 0.53
N PHE A 163 1.55 3.33 0.50
CA PHE A 163 1.74 4.71 0.95
C PHE A 163 1.02 5.71 0.05
N ALA A 164 1.12 5.56 -1.27
CA ALA A 164 0.46 6.43 -2.22
C ALA A 164 -1.07 6.42 -2.05
N SER A 165 -1.68 5.23 -1.91
CA SER A 165 -3.11 5.11 -1.65
C SER A 165 -3.52 5.72 -0.30
N SER A 166 -2.71 5.54 0.74
CA SER A 166 -2.97 6.11 2.06
C SER A 166 -2.92 7.64 2.03
N VAL A 167 -1.96 8.23 1.30
CA VAL A 167 -1.87 9.69 1.15
C VAL A 167 -3.04 10.25 0.35
N LEU A 168 -3.47 9.56 -0.71
CA LEU A 168 -4.66 9.96 -1.48
C LEU A 168 -5.95 9.87 -0.67
N TYR A 169 -6.02 8.98 0.29
CA TYR A 169 -7.19 8.82 1.14
C TYR A 169 -7.34 9.97 2.16
N LEU A 170 -6.25 10.63 2.57
CA LEU A 170 -6.28 11.73 3.53
C LEU A 170 -7.11 12.94 3.06
N PRO A 171 -6.96 13.48 1.83
CA PRO A 171 -7.82 14.55 1.33
C PRO A 171 -9.31 14.18 1.32
N GLN A 172 -9.63 12.94 0.95
CA GLN A 172 -11.00 12.43 0.94
C GLN A 172 -11.61 12.42 2.35
N LEU A 173 -10.85 11.98 3.34
CA LEU A 173 -11.29 12.05 4.75
C LEU A 173 -11.46 13.49 5.23
N LEU A 174 -10.56 14.39 4.83
CA LEU A 174 -10.65 15.80 5.20
C LEU A 174 -11.95 16.43 4.68
N VAL A 175 -12.26 16.18 3.42
CA VAL A 175 -13.51 16.64 2.77
C VAL A 175 -14.75 16.11 3.51
N SER A 176 -14.74 14.84 3.92
CA SER A 176 -15.88 14.23 4.62
C SER A 176 -16.14 14.78 6.03
N VAL A 177 -15.13 15.40 6.64
CA VAL A 177 -15.23 16.02 7.98
C VAL A 177 -15.64 17.49 7.90
N LEU A 178 -15.39 18.17 6.76
CA LEU A 178 -15.82 19.55 6.59
C LEU A 178 -17.35 19.61 6.48
N PRO A 179 -18.01 20.48 7.25
CA PRO A 179 -19.46 20.69 7.11
C PRO A 179 -19.74 21.28 5.73
N SER A 180 -20.53 20.58 4.94
CA SER A 180 -21.09 21.09 3.71
C SER A 180 -22.37 21.86 4.03
N ASP A 181 -22.27 23.18 4.17
CA ASP A 181 -23.43 24.05 4.20
C ASP A 181 -24.02 24.11 2.79
N SER A 182 -25.25 23.61 2.66
CA SER A 182 -25.94 23.42 1.37
C SER A 182 -26.55 24.72 0.82
N ASP A 183 -25.90 25.87 1.00
CA ASP A 183 -26.43 27.13 0.51
C ASP A 183 -25.75 27.52 -0.83
N PRO A 184 -26.42 27.32 -1.99
CA PRO A 184 -25.81 27.52 -3.30
C PRO A 184 -25.50 28.98 -3.63
N ALA A 185 -25.90 29.94 -2.77
CA ALA A 185 -25.72 31.37 -3.00
C ALA A 185 -24.42 31.94 -2.43
N ASN A 186 -23.74 31.24 -1.52
CA ASN A 186 -22.51 31.72 -0.90
C ASN A 186 -21.42 30.61 -0.91
N LYS A 187 -20.89 30.30 -2.09
CA LYS A 187 -19.78 29.37 -2.21
C LYS A 187 -18.56 29.92 -1.44
N THR A 188 -18.38 29.43 -0.25
CA THR A 188 -17.17 29.67 0.54
C THR A 188 -15.99 29.02 -0.18
N TRP A 189 -14.79 29.63 -0.12
CA TRP A 189 -13.58 29.06 -0.71
C TRP A 189 -13.33 27.59 -0.30
N GLY A 190 -13.81 27.18 0.90
CA GLY A 190 -13.79 25.80 1.38
C GLY A 190 -14.61 24.84 0.49
N GLU A 191 -15.80 25.23 0.05
CA GLU A 191 -16.66 24.44 -0.85
C GLU A 191 -16.07 24.32 -2.27
N SER A 192 -15.35 25.35 -2.70
CA SER A 192 -14.64 25.29 -3.99
C SER A 192 -13.48 24.31 -3.95
N ILE A 193 -12.76 24.23 -2.83
CA ILE A 193 -11.71 23.23 -2.60
C ILE A 193 -12.32 21.84 -2.48
N GLN A 194 -13.42 21.71 -1.73
CA GLN A 194 -14.13 20.45 -1.57
C GLN A 194 -14.60 19.89 -2.91
N SER A 195 -15.30 20.71 -3.71
CA SER A 195 -15.78 20.30 -5.04
C SER A 195 -14.62 19.96 -6.00
N TRP A 196 -13.51 20.68 -5.90
CA TRP A 196 -12.31 20.38 -6.69
C TRP A 196 -11.68 19.04 -6.29
N ILE A 197 -11.57 18.77 -4.98
CA ILE A 197 -11.04 17.50 -4.45
C ILE A 197 -11.97 16.35 -4.86
N ASP A 198 -13.28 16.51 -4.69
CA ASP A 198 -14.27 15.49 -5.06
C ASP A 198 -14.21 15.16 -6.55
N THR A 199 -14.11 16.17 -7.42
CA THR A 199 -14.08 15.96 -8.86
C THR A 199 -12.74 15.38 -9.35
N ASN A 200 -11.61 15.79 -8.76
CA ASN A 200 -10.29 15.47 -9.30
C ASN A 200 -9.52 14.39 -8.51
N LEU A 201 -9.80 14.23 -7.20
CA LEU A 201 -9.05 13.32 -6.34
C LEU A 201 -9.88 12.15 -5.79
N VAL A 202 -11.22 12.24 -5.80
CA VAL A 202 -12.11 11.18 -5.32
C VAL A 202 -12.61 10.32 -6.48
N VAL A 203 -12.90 10.94 -7.63
CA VAL A 203 -13.34 10.21 -8.82
C VAL A 203 -12.16 9.50 -9.45
N SER A 204 -12.14 8.18 -9.34
CA SER A 204 -11.06 7.31 -9.84
C SER A 204 -10.84 7.38 -11.35
N ASP A 205 -11.85 7.83 -12.12
CA ASP A 205 -11.79 7.96 -13.58
C ASP A 205 -11.18 9.28 -14.06
N SER A 206 -10.86 10.21 -13.15
CA SER A 206 -10.27 11.48 -13.56
C SER A 206 -8.81 11.27 -13.99
N PRO A 207 -8.38 11.82 -15.13
CA PRO A 207 -6.99 11.70 -15.58
C PRO A 207 -6.01 12.36 -14.59
N PHE A 208 -6.48 13.34 -13.84
CA PHE A 208 -5.69 14.01 -12.80
C PHE A 208 -5.42 13.07 -11.62
N TYR A 209 -6.41 12.29 -11.19
CA TYR A 209 -6.24 11.25 -10.17
C TYR A 209 -5.16 10.24 -10.57
N LEU A 210 -5.26 9.70 -11.79
CA LEU A 210 -4.31 8.71 -12.31
C LEU A 210 -2.89 9.27 -12.39
N LEU A 211 -2.73 10.51 -12.86
CA LEU A 211 -1.42 11.16 -12.96
C LEU A 211 -0.83 11.41 -11.58
N PHE A 212 -1.61 11.95 -10.65
CA PHE A 212 -1.15 12.25 -9.29
C PHE A 212 -0.82 10.97 -8.50
N PHE A 213 -1.66 9.93 -8.63
CA PHE A 213 -1.41 8.63 -8.03
C PHE A 213 -0.14 7.99 -8.59
N GLY A 214 0.06 8.02 -9.91
CA GLY A 214 1.29 7.54 -10.55
C GLY A 214 2.53 8.28 -10.08
N LEU A 215 2.46 9.60 -9.96
CA LEU A 215 3.56 10.43 -9.47
C LEU A 215 3.90 10.09 -8.00
N LEU A 216 2.89 9.90 -7.15
CA LEU A 216 3.09 9.47 -5.77
C LEU A 216 3.75 8.09 -5.69
N ILE A 217 3.31 7.11 -6.50
CA ILE A 217 3.92 5.77 -6.54
C ILE A 217 5.40 5.88 -6.91
N VAL A 218 5.73 6.63 -7.96
CA VAL A 218 7.12 6.82 -8.39
C VAL A 218 7.94 7.51 -7.30
N GLY A 219 7.43 8.59 -6.70
CA GLY A 219 8.09 9.32 -5.62
C GLY A 219 8.37 8.43 -4.40
N PHE A 220 7.36 7.69 -3.93
CA PHE A 220 7.53 6.76 -2.82
C PHE A 220 8.44 5.57 -3.17
N SER A 221 8.44 5.11 -4.42
CA SER A 221 9.34 4.05 -4.86
C SER A 221 10.81 4.48 -4.77
N TYR A 222 11.13 5.68 -5.23
CA TYR A 222 12.47 6.25 -5.07
C TYR A 222 12.86 6.43 -3.60
N PHE A 223 11.98 7.03 -2.83
CA PHE A 223 12.20 7.27 -1.40
C PHE A 223 12.45 5.97 -0.63
N TYR A 224 11.59 4.96 -0.84
CA TYR A 224 11.69 3.69 -0.15
C TYR A 224 12.93 2.89 -0.57
N THR A 225 13.26 2.90 -1.87
CA THR A 225 14.46 2.26 -2.37
C THR A 225 15.74 2.86 -1.78
N ALA A 226 15.79 4.20 -1.65
CA ALA A 226 16.93 4.89 -1.06
C ALA A 226 17.12 4.54 0.43
N ILE A 227 16.04 4.29 1.17
CA ILE A 227 16.11 3.89 2.59
C ILE A 227 16.49 2.41 2.73
N THR A 228 15.90 1.54 1.90
CA THR A 228 16.05 0.09 2.04
C THR A 228 17.40 -0.39 1.51
N PHE A 229 17.89 0.21 0.47
CA PHE A 229 19.15 -0.15 -0.18
C PHE A 229 20.18 0.96 -0.03
N ASP A 230 21.10 0.79 0.94
CA ASP A 230 22.25 1.66 1.11
C ASP A 230 23.46 1.03 0.38
N PRO A 231 23.83 1.52 -0.82
CA PRO A 231 24.92 0.95 -1.60
C PRO A 231 26.27 1.08 -0.90
N VAL A 232 26.46 2.12 -0.08
CA VAL A 232 27.72 2.35 0.62
C VAL A 232 27.94 1.29 1.70
N LYS A 233 26.91 1.02 2.50
CA LYS A 233 26.98 -0.04 3.53
C LYS A 233 27.18 -1.42 2.92
N GLN A 234 26.55 -1.70 1.78
CA GLN A 234 26.73 -2.97 1.07
C GLN A 234 28.16 -3.11 0.56
N ALA A 235 28.71 -2.07 -0.05
CA ALA A 235 30.09 -2.05 -0.52
C ALA A 235 31.09 -2.24 0.63
N ASP A 236 30.90 -1.56 1.75
CA ASP A 236 31.73 -1.70 2.94
C ASP A 236 31.70 -3.12 3.54
N ASN A 237 30.53 -3.74 3.58
CA ASN A 237 30.39 -5.12 4.04
C ASN A 237 31.17 -6.11 3.17
N ILE A 238 31.12 -5.94 1.84
CA ILE A 238 31.85 -6.77 0.87
C ILE A 238 33.34 -6.53 1.02
N ARG A 239 33.76 -5.27 1.16
CA ARG A 239 35.17 -4.90 1.39
C ARG A 239 35.72 -5.52 2.66
N LYS A 240 34.97 -5.46 3.77
CA LYS A 240 35.36 -6.09 5.06
C LYS A 240 35.52 -7.62 4.95
N GLN A 241 34.77 -8.25 4.06
CA GLN A 241 34.86 -9.68 3.78
C GLN A 241 35.96 -10.04 2.75
N GLY A 242 36.70 -9.05 2.25
CA GLY A 242 37.75 -9.26 1.26
C GLY A 242 37.24 -9.55 -0.14
N GLY A 243 35.98 -9.20 -0.43
CA GLY A 243 35.39 -9.30 -1.77
C GLY A 243 35.71 -8.09 -2.64
N PHE A 244 35.88 -8.31 -3.93
CA PHE A 244 36.03 -7.25 -4.94
C PHE A 244 35.22 -7.58 -6.19
N ILE A 245 34.83 -6.53 -6.92
CA ILE A 245 34.13 -6.67 -8.18
C ILE A 245 35.18 -6.69 -9.29
N PRO A 246 35.23 -7.73 -10.14
CA PRO A 246 36.20 -7.79 -11.23
C PRO A 246 36.01 -6.61 -12.19
N GLY A 247 37.10 -5.93 -12.53
CA GLY A 247 37.13 -4.79 -13.44
C GLY A 247 36.92 -3.41 -12.76
N ILE A 248 36.65 -3.36 -11.48
CA ILE A 248 36.51 -2.09 -10.73
C ILE A 248 37.61 -2.04 -9.66
N ARG A 249 38.35 -0.93 -9.64
CA ARG A 249 39.40 -0.72 -8.64
C ARG A 249 38.74 -0.49 -7.27
N PRO A 250 39.10 -1.25 -6.23
CA PRO A 250 38.62 -0.99 -4.88
C PRO A 250 39.16 0.36 -4.41
N GLY A 251 38.27 1.32 -4.18
CA GLY A 251 38.56 2.69 -3.76
C GLY A 251 38.01 3.01 -2.39
#